data_70a98b5af0160e3993cf5fefeacc462b
#
_entry.id   70a98b5af0160e3993cf5fefeacc462b
#
_cell.length_a   1.000
_cell.length_b   1.000
_cell.length_c   1.000
_cell.angle_alpha   90.00
_cell.angle_beta   90.00
_cell.angle_gamma   90.00
#
_symmetry.space_group_name_H-M   'P 1'
#
loop_
_entity.id
_entity.type
_entity.pdbx_description
1 polymer ?
#
loop_
_entity_poly.entity_id
_entity_poly.type
_entity_poly.pdbx_seq_one_letter_code
_entity_poly.pdbx_strand_id
1 'polypeptide(L)'
;MSLISGFVKSLSKLSMIGRALMLPISLLPAAGLLLAFGDKFHLPLMMNAGGVIFDNLPMLFAIGSAVGLASESGIAALSAAVSVFVTNITISTVLSITPEMASQGGKYAMVVGIPTLQMGVFGGLICGILAAWCYNRFHTMQLPEFLGFFSGKRFVAIATAFLSFLMGLLLPYVWQHIQAGIDALSVVVNGDNQAASTFIFGLVERALIPLGLHHIWYPSFWYSFGD
;
A
#
# COMPACT_ATOMS: atom_id res chain seq x y z
N MET A 1 34.28 -7.49 -6.03
CA MET A 1 33.20 -8.19 -6.79
C MET A 1 31.92 -8.45 -5.96
N SER A 2 32.00 -8.69 -4.65
CA SER A 2 30.81 -9.00 -3.80
C SER A 2 29.84 -7.82 -3.59
N LEU A 3 30.32 -6.59 -3.45
CA LEU A 3 29.47 -5.40 -3.24
C LEU A 3 28.63 -5.04 -4.46
N ILE A 4 29.19 -5.15 -5.66
CA ILE A 4 28.48 -4.86 -6.92
C ILE A 4 27.37 -5.91 -7.15
N SER A 5 27.66 -7.19 -6.89
CA SER A 5 26.64 -8.25 -7.01
C SER A 5 25.50 -8.10 -6.01
N GLY A 6 25.79 -7.64 -4.78
CA GLY A 6 24.77 -7.32 -3.77
C GLY A 6 23.89 -6.14 -4.20
N PHE A 7 24.49 -5.07 -4.72
CA PHE A 7 23.80 -3.89 -5.21
C PHE A 7 22.87 -4.21 -6.41
N VAL A 8 23.38 -4.96 -7.40
CA VAL A 8 22.57 -5.41 -8.57
C VAL A 8 21.40 -6.28 -8.12
N LYS A 9 21.59 -7.15 -7.12
CA LYS A 9 20.53 -8.00 -6.57
C LYS A 9 19.45 -7.21 -5.81
N SER A 10 19.84 -6.13 -5.12
CA SER A 10 18.91 -5.19 -4.49
C SER A 10 18.12 -4.41 -5.53
N LEU A 11 18.76 -3.89 -6.58
CA LEU A 11 18.10 -3.18 -7.67
C LEU A 11 17.09 -4.07 -8.41
N SER A 12 17.43 -5.35 -8.65
CA SER A 12 16.50 -6.28 -9.31
C SER A 12 15.24 -6.56 -8.46
N LYS A 13 15.37 -6.62 -7.13
CA LYS A 13 14.22 -6.76 -6.23
C LYS A 13 13.34 -5.52 -6.24
N LEU A 14 13.93 -4.31 -6.22
CA LEU A 14 13.17 -3.07 -6.31
C LEU A 14 12.44 -2.95 -7.65
N SER A 15 13.08 -3.29 -8.76
CA SER A 15 12.43 -3.26 -10.07
C SER A 15 11.29 -4.29 -10.19
N MET A 16 11.36 -5.39 -9.44
CA MET A 16 10.28 -6.38 -9.37
C MET A 16 9.05 -5.81 -8.63
N ILE A 17 9.27 -5.07 -7.53
CA ILE A 17 8.20 -4.35 -6.84
C ILE A 17 7.57 -3.32 -7.78
N GLY A 18 8.38 -2.51 -8.48
CA GLY A 18 7.87 -1.54 -9.44
C GLY A 18 6.98 -2.16 -10.52
N ARG A 19 7.37 -3.31 -11.09
CA ARG A 19 6.55 -4.04 -12.06
C ARG A 19 5.25 -4.59 -11.45
N ALA A 20 5.28 -5.07 -10.22
CA ALA A 20 4.09 -5.55 -9.50
C ALA A 20 3.05 -4.44 -9.30
N LEU A 21 3.50 -3.19 -9.18
CA LEU A 21 2.64 -2.02 -8.98
C LEU A 21 2.00 -1.49 -10.26
N MET A 22 2.43 -1.95 -11.44
CA MET A 22 1.84 -1.49 -12.71
C MET A 22 0.35 -1.85 -12.84
N LEU A 23 -0.08 -3.00 -12.29
CA LEU A 23 -1.49 -3.42 -12.34
C LEU A 23 -2.43 -2.42 -11.62
N PRO A 24 -2.24 -2.12 -10.32
CA PRO A 24 -3.11 -1.15 -9.64
C PRO A 24 -2.98 0.26 -10.25
N ILE A 25 -1.79 0.66 -10.71
CA ILE A 25 -1.57 1.97 -11.33
C ILE A 25 -2.36 2.11 -12.63
N SER A 26 -2.50 1.05 -13.42
CA SER A 26 -3.25 1.09 -14.69
C SER A 26 -4.74 1.39 -14.52
N LEU A 27 -5.30 1.23 -13.30
CA LEU A 27 -6.69 1.56 -12.98
C LEU A 27 -6.89 3.07 -12.69
N LEU A 28 -5.85 3.79 -12.29
CA LEU A 28 -5.96 5.20 -11.90
C LEU A 28 -6.47 6.13 -13.01
N PRO A 29 -6.04 5.99 -14.29
CA PRO A 29 -6.58 6.82 -15.36
C PRO A 29 -8.08 6.62 -15.57
N ALA A 30 -8.57 5.38 -15.47
CA ALA A 30 -10.01 5.08 -15.59
C ALA A 30 -10.82 5.70 -14.44
N ALA A 31 -10.32 5.58 -13.22
CA ALA A 31 -10.94 6.20 -12.05
C ALA A 31 -10.93 7.74 -12.15
N GLY A 32 -9.82 8.32 -12.61
CA GLY A 32 -9.68 9.77 -12.82
C GLY A 32 -10.64 10.29 -13.89
N LEU A 33 -10.85 9.55 -14.99
CA LEU A 33 -11.84 9.91 -16.02
C LEU A 33 -13.26 9.87 -15.45
N LEU A 34 -13.61 8.86 -14.64
CA LEU A 34 -14.92 8.78 -13.98
C LEU A 34 -15.16 10.00 -13.07
N LEU A 35 -14.16 10.39 -12.28
CA LEU A 35 -14.25 11.59 -11.44
C LEU A 35 -14.40 12.86 -12.28
N ALA A 36 -13.54 13.06 -13.28
CA ALA A 36 -13.55 14.27 -14.10
C ALA A 36 -14.84 14.44 -14.90
N PHE A 37 -15.37 13.36 -15.49
CA PHE A 37 -16.66 13.41 -16.17
C PHE A 37 -17.82 13.56 -15.20
N GLY A 38 -17.76 12.87 -14.02
CA GLY A 38 -18.74 13.01 -12.98
C GLY A 38 -18.87 14.43 -12.48
N ASP A 39 -17.77 15.10 -12.22
CA ASP A 39 -17.72 16.51 -11.83
C ASP A 39 -18.24 17.44 -12.94
N LYS A 40 -17.70 17.31 -14.15
CA LYS A 40 -18.07 18.17 -15.30
C LYS A 40 -19.55 18.09 -15.66
N PHE A 41 -20.14 16.91 -15.58
CA PHE A 41 -21.56 16.69 -15.95
C PHE A 41 -22.50 16.65 -14.74
N HIS A 42 -22.00 16.93 -13.54
CA HIS A 42 -22.74 16.86 -12.28
C HIS A 42 -23.46 15.52 -12.08
N LEU A 43 -22.74 14.40 -12.38
CA LEU A 43 -23.25 13.04 -12.25
C LEU A 43 -22.67 12.36 -10.99
N PRO A 44 -23.43 12.37 -9.86
CA PRO A 44 -22.95 11.79 -8.58
C PRO A 44 -22.56 10.32 -8.69
N LEU A 45 -23.25 9.56 -9.57
CA LEU A 45 -22.95 8.16 -9.81
C LEU A 45 -21.51 7.94 -10.31
N MET A 46 -21.04 8.77 -11.25
CA MET A 46 -19.70 8.65 -11.80
C MET A 46 -18.65 9.16 -10.80
N MET A 47 -18.95 10.23 -10.07
CA MET A 47 -18.08 10.75 -9.02
C MET A 47 -17.85 9.69 -7.93
N ASN A 48 -18.93 9.09 -7.41
CA ASN A 48 -18.83 8.07 -6.37
C ASN A 48 -18.12 6.81 -6.88
N ALA A 49 -18.39 6.37 -8.12
CA ALA A 49 -17.72 5.20 -8.71
C ALA A 49 -16.21 5.43 -8.90
N GLY A 50 -15.80 6.63 -9.32
CA GLY A 50 -14.39 7.01 -9.41
C GLY A 50 -13.75 7.15 -8.03
N GLY A 51 -14.43 7.82 -7.08
CA GLY A 51 -13.97 8.05 -5.73
C GLY A 51 -13.67 6.75 -4.96
N VAL A 52 -14.55 5.77 -5.03
CA VAL A 52 -14.35 4.46 -4.36
C VAL A 52 -13.03 3.79 -4.75
N ILE A 53 -12.56 3.96 -5.99
CA ILE A 53 -11.27 3.40 -6.43
C ILE A 53 -10.14 4.11 -5.69
N PHE A 54 -10.17 5.44 -5.61
CA PHE A 54 -9.14 6.23 -4.92
C PHE A 54 -9.15 6.00 -3.40
N ASP A 55 -10.32 5.92 -2.77
CA ASP A 55 -10.46 5.65 -1.34
C ASP A 55 -9.91 4.28 -0.94
N ASN A 56 -9.93 3.32 -1.87
CA ASN A 56 -9.48 1.95 -1.62
C ASN A 56 -8.15 1.61 -2.32
N LEU A 57 -7.36 2.62 -2.71
CA LEU A 57 -6.02 2.40 -3.26
C LEU A 57 -5.14 1.47 -2.41
N PRO A 58 -5.11 1.55 -1.06
CA PRO A 58 -4.32 0.62 -0.25
C PRO A 58 -4.64 -0.85 -0.54
N MET A 59 -5.93 -1.18 -0.71
CA MET A 59 -6.36 -2.55 -1.04
C MET A 59 -5.89 -2.98 -2.43
N LEU A 60 -6.02 -2.12 -3.43
CA LEU A 60 -5.60 -2.41 -4.79
C LEU A 60 -4.09 -2.62 -4.89
N PHE A 61 -3.32 -1.78 -4.18
CA PHE A 61 -1.86 -1.93 -4.13
C PHE A 61 -1.42 -3.16 -3.34
N ALA A 62 -2.13 -3.56 -2.30
CA ALA A 62 -1.86 -4.79 -1.58
C ALA A 62 -2.05 -6.02 -2.48
N ILE A 63 -3.17 -6.09 -3.17
CA ILE A 63 -3.46 -7.19 -4.11
C ILE A 63 -2.45 -7.18 -5.26
N GLY A 64 -2.21 -6.03 -5.90
CA GLY A 64 -1.29 -5.91 -7.02
C GLY A 64 0.15 -6.30 -6.68
N SER A 65 0.66 -5.84 -5.53
CA SER A 65 2.01 -6.20 -5.08
C SER A 65 2.10 -7.69 -4.71
N ALA A 66 1.07 -8.26 -4.06
CA ALA A 66 1.06 -9.69 -3.75
C ALA A 66 1.05 -10.56 -4.99
N VAL A 67 0.20 -10.23 -5.97
CA VAL A 67 0.11 -10.94 -7.26
C VAL A 67 1.42 -10.86 -8.04
N GLY A 68 2.05 -9.69 -8.06
CA GLY A 68 3.29 -9.47 -8.81
C GLY A 68 4.54 -10.08 -8.18
N LEU A 69 4.52 -10.33 -6.87
CA LEU A 69 5.67 -10.84 -6.11
C LEU A 69 5.57 -12.33 -5.73
N ALA A 70 4.37 -12.91 -5.79
CA ALA A 70 4.13 -14.33 -5.51
C ALA A 70 4.24 -15.17 -6.78
N SER A 71 4.55 -16.44 -6.62
CA SER A 71 4.62 -17.41 -7.73
C SER A 71 3.24 -17.85 -8.24
N GLU A 72 2.17 -17.66 -7.46
CA GLU A 72 0.78 -17.92 -7.84
C GLU A 72 -0.12 -16.77 -7.39
N SER A 73 -0.93 -16.24 -8.30
CA SER A 73 -1.65 -14.98 -8.11
C SER A 73 -2.89 -15.08 -7.23
N GLY A 74 -3.72 -16.10 -7.38
CA GLY A 74 -5.03 -16.16 -6.75
C GLY A 74 -4.98 -16.20 -5.21
N ILE A 75 -4.16 -17.09 -4.66
CA ILE A 75 -4.04 -17.25 -3.20
C ILE A 75 -3.29 -16.07 -2.58
N ALA A 76 -2.29 -15.54 -3.29
CA ALA A 76 -1.59 -14.35 -2.84
C ALA A 76 -2.51 -13.13 -2.79
N ALA A 77 -3.37 -12.95 -3.79
CA ALA A 77 -4.38 -11.88 -3.82
C ALA A 77 -5.36 -11.98 -2.63
N LEU A 78 -5.89 -13.19 -2.37
CA LEU A 78 -6.77 -13.44 -1.22
C LEU A 78 -6.04 -13.16 0.10
N SER A 79 -4.81 -13.64 0.23
CA SER A 79 -4.00 -13.41 1.44
C SER A 79 -3.68 -11.92 1.65
N ALA A 80 -3.48 -11.15 0.58
CA ALA A 80 -3.28 -9.71 0.67
C ALA A 80 -4.54 -8.99 1.15
N ALA A 81 -5.71 -9.37 0.65
CA ALA A 81 -6.98 -8.84 1.12
C ALA A 81 -7.18 -9.12 2.62
N VAL A 82 -6.95 -10.36 3.06
CA VAL A 82 -6.98 -10.73 4.48
C VAL A 82 -5.98 -9.90 5.29
N SER A 83 -4.76 -9.71 4.77
CA SER A 83 -3.73 -8.89 5.42
C SER A 83 -4.20 -7.45 5.65
N VAL A 84 -4.80 -6.81 4.65
CA VAL A 84 -5.33 -5.44 4.77
C VAL A 84 -6.43 -5.36 5.83
N PHE A 85 -7.40 -6.28 5.81
CA PHE A 85 -8.47 -6.29 6.81
C PHE A 85 -7.94 -6.47 8.22
N VAL A 86 -7.12 -7.50 8.45
CA VAL A 86 -6.61 -7.82 9.78
C VAL A 86 -5.70 -6.71 10.31
N THR A 87 -4.79 -6.19 9.48
CA THR A 87 -3.90 -5.10 9.89
C THR A 87 -4.68 -3.85 10.25
N ASN A 88 -5.62 -3.41 9.39
CA ASN A 88 -6.36 -2.18 9.62
C ASN A 88 -7.26 -2.26 10.86
N ILE A 89 -7.98 -3.38 11.06
CA ILE A 89 -8.82 -3.54 12.26
C ILE A 89 -7.98 -3.62 13.54
N THR A 90 -6.80 -4.25 13.47
CA THR A 90 -5.87 -4.31 14.60
C THR A 90 -5.37 -2.91 14.97
N ILE A 91 -4.94 -2.12 13.99
CA ILE A 91 -4.53 -0.72 14.19
C ILE A 91 -5.67 0.10 14.77
N SER A 92 -6.87 -0.03 14.20
CA SER A 92 -8.07 0.66 14.67
C SER A 92 -8.33 0.40 16.15
N THR A 93 -8.25 -0.87 16.54
CA THR A 93 -8.49 -1.30 17.92
C THR A 93 -7.40 -0.82 18.87
N VAL A 94 -6.11 -0.94 18.49
CA VAL A 94 -4.96 -0.53 19.30
C VAL A 94 -4.99 0.97 19.58
N LEU A 95 -5.33 1.77 18.59
CA LEU A 95 -5.38 3.23 18.70
C LEU A 95 -6.77 3.76 19.06
N SER A 96 -7.77 2.88 19.23
CA SER A 96 -9.18 3.25 19.51
C SER A 96 -9.71 4.28 18.51
N ILE A 97 -9.46 4.08 17.22
CA ILE A 97 -9.86 5.03 16.16
C ILE A 97 -11.35 4.88 15.91
N THR A 98 -12.10 5.98 16.05
CA THR A 98 -13.53 6.01 15.74
C THR A 98 -13.77 6.40 14.27
N PRO A 99 -14.91 6.02 13.66
CA PRO A 99 -15.27 6.47 12.31
C PRO A 99 -15.30 8.00 12.16
N GLU A 100 -15.69 8.71 13.23
CA GLU A 100 -15.73 10.17 13.27
C GLU A 100 -14.32 10.78 13.16
N MET A 101 -13.33 10.19 13.84
CA MET A 101 -11.93 10.61 13.73
C MET A 101 -11.37 10.38 12.32
N ALA A 102 -11.75 9.28 11.69
CA ALA A 102 -11.32 8.95 10.34
C ALA A 102 -11.99 9.82 9.26
N SER A 103 -13.21 10.31 9.50
CA SER A 103 -13.92 11.20 8.58
C SER A 103 -13.39 12.66 8.62
N GLN A 104 -12.73 13.06 9.69
CA GLN A 104 -12.09 14.39 9.79
C GLN A 104 -10.79 14.49 8.99
N GLY A 105 -10.27 13.37 8.51
CA GLY A 105 -9.03 13.34 7.74
C GLY A 105 -7.76 13.53 8.58
N GLY A 106 -6.64 13.80 7.92
CA GLY A 106 -5.36 14.03 8.57
C GLY A 106 -4.63 12.73 8.90
N LYS A 107 -4.48 12.40 10.18
CA LYS A 107 -3.74 11.19 10.62
C LYS A 107 -4.49 9.88 10.39
N TYR A 108 -5.81 9.93 10.22
CA TYR A 108 -6.68 8.77 10.12
C TYR A 108 -7.46 8.80 8.81
N ALA A 109 -7.83 7.63 8.31
CA ALA A 109 -8.63 7.48 7.10
C ALA A 109 -9.54 6.26 7.19
N MET A 110 -10.55 6.23 6.31
CA MET A 110 -11.38 5.05 6.10
C MET A 110 -10.80 4.22 4.95
N VAL A 111 -10.37 3.00 5.23
CA VAL A 111 -9.88 2.05 4.22
C VAL A 111 -10.77 0.82 4.22
N VAL A 112 -11.44 0.57 3.11
CA VAL A 112 -12.43 -0.53 2.95
C VAL A 112 -13.47 -0.55 4.07
N GLY A 113 -13.92 0.63 4.50
CA GLY A 113 -14.91 0.80 5.58
C GLY A 113 -14.35 0.62 7.00
N ILE A 114 -13.04 0.45 7.18
CA ILE A 114 -12.39 0.34 8.48
C ILE A 114 -11.65 1.64 8.79
N PRO A 115 -11.93 2.29 9.94
CA PRO A 115 -11.16 3.45 10.38
C PRO A 115 -9.74 3.01 10.76
N THR A 116 -8.73 3.62 10.21
CA THR A 116 -7.34 3.21 10.41
C THR A 116 -6.38 4.41 10.29
N LEU A 117 -5.08 4.17 10.46
CA LEU A 117 -4.05 5.16 10.18
C LEU A 117 -3.99 5.49 8.68
N GLN A 118 -3.79 6.77 8.37
CA GLN A 118 -3.57 7.22 7.00
C GLN A 118 -2.16 6.82 6.53
N MET A 119 -2.04 5.60 6.07
CA MET A 119 -0.79 5.07 5.50
C MET A 119 -0.81 5.07 3.96
N GLY A 120 -1.97 5.36 3.37
CA GLY A 120 -2.16 5.40 1.92
C GLY A 120 -1.68 4.11 1.24
N VAL A 121 -1.10 4.27 0.06
CA VAL A 121 -0.55 3.19 -0.76
C VAL A 121 0.54 2.37 -0.04
N PHE A 122 1.32 2.99 0.84
CA PHE A 122 2.38 2.30 1.59
C PHE A 122 1.84 1.23 2.52
N GLY A 123 0.72 1.48 3.20
CA GLY A 123 0.06 0.48 4.04
C GLY A 123 -0.36 -0.74 3.22
N GLY A 124 -0.94 -0.51 2.05
CA GLY A 124 -1.28 -1.57 1.10
C GLY A 124 -0.07 -2.35 0.62
N LEU A 125 1.01 -1.65 0.25
CA LEU A 125 2.25 -2.27 -0.22
C LEU A 125 2.86 -3.19 0.85
N ILE A 126 2.91 -2.75 2.10
CA ILE A 126 3.42 -3.55 3.23
C ILE A 126 2.59 -4.83 3.39
N CYS A 127 1.26 -4.72 3.38
CA CYS A 127 0.35 -5.87 3.46
C CYS A 127 0.54 -6.84 2.29
N GLY A 128 0.69 -6.34 1.07
CA GLY A 128 0.89 -7.16 -0.12
C GLY A 128 2.25 -7.87 -0.15
N ILE A 129 3.32 -7.18 0.26
CA ILE A 129 4.65 -7.80 0.39
C ILE A 129 4.62 -8.91 1.45
N LEU A 130 3.95 -8.67 2.59
CA LEU A 130 3.78 -9.69 3.63
C LEU A 130 3.05 -10.92 3.08
N ALA A 131 1.94 -10.73 2.36
CA ALA A 131 1.17 -11.80 1.75
C ALA A 131 1.97 -12.59 0.72
N ALA A 132 2.72 -11.91 -0.16
CA ALA A 132 3.61 -12.56 -1.12
C ALA A 132 4.71 -13.36 -0.43
N TRP A 133 5.31 -12.81 0.62
CA TRP A 133 6.33 -13.50 1.40
C TRP A 133 5.75 -14.74 2.08
N CYS A 134 4.57 -14.65 2.69
CA CYS A 134 3.88 -15.78 3.29
C CYS A 134 3.58 -16.86 2.25
N TYR A 135 3.10 -16.46 1.06
CA TYR A 135 2.85 -17.40 -0.02
C TYR A 135 4.13 -18.12 -0.42
N ASN A 136 5.18 -17.37 -0.77
CA ASN A 136 6.43 -17.95 -1.24
C ASN A 136 7.11 -18.85 -0.20
N ARG A 137 6.85 -18.62 1.10
CA ARG A 137 7.44 -19.38 2.20
C ARG A 137 6.63 -20.60 2.61
N PHE A 138 5.29 -20.51 2.59
CA PHE A 138 4.43 -21.49 3.26
C PHE A 138 3.57 -22.34 2.31
N HIS A 139 3.52 -22.04 1.00
CA HIS A 139 2.65 -22.75 0.05
C HIS A 139 2.95 -24.26 -0.09
N THR A 140 4.16 -24.69 0.24
CA THR A 140 4.58 -26.11 0.20
C THR A 140 4.63 -26.76 1.57
N MET A 141 4.27 -26.02 2.65
CA MET A 141 4.38 -26.53 4.01
C MET A 141 3.35 -27.63 4.27
N GLN A 142 3.83 -28.79 4.72
CA GLN A 142 2.98 -29.89 5.18
C GLN A 142 2.82 -29.81 6.68
N LEU A 143 1.59 -29.84 7.15
CA LEU A 143 1.26 -29.87 8.57
C LEU A 143 1.04 -31.34 9.02
N PRO A 144 1.11 -31.64 10.32
CA PRO A 144 0.77 -32.95 10.88
C PRO A 144 -0.62 -33.43 10.42
N GLU A 145 -0.85 -34.75 10.40
CA GLU A 145 -2.06 -35.36 9.83
C GLU A 145 -3.37 -34.77 10.39
N PHE A 146 -3.42 -34.44 11.69
CA PHE A 146 -4.62 -33.84 12.32
C PHE A 146 -4.92 -32.41 11.83
N LEU A 147 -3.96 -31.70 11.23
CA LEU A 147 -4.12 -30.41 10.58
C LEU A 147 -3.95 -30.49 9.06
N GLY A 148 -3.92 -31.68 8.49
CA GLY A 148 -3.66 -31.91 7.06
C GLY A 148 -4.59 -31.13 6.14
N PHE A 149 -5.85 -30.89 6.54
CA PHE A 149 -6.80 -30.08 5.81
C PHE A 149 -6.31 -28.64 5.56
N PHE A 150 -5.55 -28.08 6.48
CA PHE A 150 -5.01 -26.71 6.39
C PHE A 150 -3.63 -26.66 5.74
N SER A 151 -3.06 -27.80 5.31
CA SER A 151 -1.72 -27.87 4.72
C SER A 151 -1.61 -27.16 3.36
N GLY A 152 -0.37 -26.77 3.03
CA GLY A 152 -0.01 -26.21 1.75
C GLY A 152 -0.62 -24.82 1.51
N LYS A 153 -1.26 -24.64 0.36
CA LYS A 153 -1.79 -23.35 -0.08
C LYS A 153 -2.83 -22.73 0.87
N ARG A 154 -3.60 -23.56 1.58
CA ARG A 154 -4.62 -23.11 2.54
C ARG A 154 -3.99 -22.49 3.79
N PHE A 155 -2.83 -22.98 4.18
CA PHE A 155 -2.08 -22.48 5.34
C PHE A 155 -1.59 -21.05 5.12
N VAL A 156 -1.35 -20.65 3.88
CA VAL A 156 -0.85 -19.30 3.54
C VAL A 156 -1.76 -18.21 4.08
N ALA A 157 -3.06 -18.30 3.86
CA ALA A 157 -4.02 -17.28 4.32
C ALA A 157 -4.06 -17.19 5.85
N ILE A 158 -3.98 -18.35 6.54
CA ILE A 158 -3.96 -18.42 8.01
C ILE A 158 -2.68 -17.79 8.56
N ALA A 159 -1.53 -18.18 8.02
CA ALA A 159 -0.24 -17.61 8.39
C ALA A 159 -0.19 -16.09 8.13
N THR A 160 -0.72 -15.64 6.99
CA THR A 160 -0.81 -14.23 6.66
C THR A 160 -1.69 -13.48 7.67
N ALA A 161 -2.86 -14.01 8.03
CA ALA A 161 -3.74 -13.38 9.00
C ALA A 161 -3.05 -13.21 10.37
N PHE A 162 -2.37 -14.25 10.85
CA PHE A 162 -1.64 -14.21 12.11
C PHE A 162 -0.49 -13.18 12.09
N LEU A 163 0.32 -13.20 11.04
CA LEU A 163 1.42 -12.25 10.89
C LEU A 163 0.94 -10.82 10.68
N SER A 164 -0.19 -10.63 9.99
CA SER A 164 -0.84 -9.33 9.82
C SER A 164 -1.35 -8.76 11.14
N PHE A 165 -1.87 -9.61 12.02
CA PHE A 165 -2.24 -9.22 13.38
C PHE A 165 -1.01 -8.72 14.16
N LEU A 166 0.09 -9.47 14.17
CA LEU A 166 1.34 -9.05 14.83
C LEU A 166 1.88 -7.74 14.21
N MET A 167 1.84 -7.64 12.89
CA MET A 167 2.25 -6.42 12.18
C MET A 167 1.36 -5.22 12.57
N GLY A 168 0.05 -5.41 12.67
CA GLY A 168 -0.91 -4.38 13.08
C GLY A 168 -0.69 -3.87 14.52
N LEU A 169 -0.14 -4.70 15.42
CA LEU A 169 0.26 -4.27 16.76
C LEU A 169 1.50 -3.37 16.74
N LEU A 170 2.46 -3.65 15.87
CA LEU A 170 3.75 -2.95 15.81
C LEU A 170 3.70 -1.71 14.92
N LEU A 171 2.91 -1.76 13.85
CA LEU A 171 2.89 -0.74 12.80
C LEU A 171 2.55 0.67 13.29
N PRO A 172 1.62 0.89 14.25
CA PRO A 172 1.34 2.22 14.77
C PRO A 172 2.57 2.91 15.34
N TYR A 173 3.43 2.18 16.05
CA TYR A 173 4.65 2.73 16.65
C TYR A 173 5.70 3.08 15.62
N VAL A 174 5.88 2.22 14.62
CA VAL A 174 6.85 2.44 13.52
C VAL A 174 6.37 3.56 12.60
N TRP A 175 5.06 3.57 12.27
CA TRP A 175 4.50 4.52 11.33
C TRP A 175 4.59 5.97 11.81
N GLN A 176 4.49 6.24 13.10
CA GLN A 176 4.65 7.58 13.65
C GLN A 176 6.01 8.21 13.29
N HIS A 177 7.08 7.42 13.29
CA HIS A 177 8.41 7.92 12.89
C HIS A 177 8.51 8.15 11.38
N ILE A 178 7.90 7.27 10.59
CA ILE A 178 7.82 7.42 9.13
C ILE A 178 7.00 8.67 8.78
N GLN A 179 5.85 8.84 9.41
CA GLN A 179 4.98 10.00 9.21
C GLN A 179 5.69 11.31 9.57
N ALA A 180 6.39 11.35 10.70
CA ALA A 180 7.17 12.52 11.10
C ALA A 180 8.26 12.86 10.06
N GLY A 181 8.87 11.86 9.43
CA GLY A 181 9.80 12.06 8.32
C GLY A 181 9.15 12.63 7.07
N ILE A 182 7.96 12.14 6.72
CA ILE A 182 7.16 12.65 5.59
C ILE A 182 6.73 14.09 5.87
N ASP A 183 6.25 14.38 7.07
CA ASP A 183 5.83 15.73 7.48
C ASP A 183 7.00 16.73 7.45
N ALA A 184 8.18 16.31 7.91
CA ALA A 184 9.40 17.14 7.83
C ALA A 184 9.79 17.42 6.37
N LEU A 185 9.66 16.42 5.48
CA LEU A 185 9.92 16.59 4.06
C LEU A 185 8.88 17.54 3.42
N SER A 186 7.63 17.47 3.85
CA SER A 186 6.56 18.33 3.36
C SER A 186 6.80 19.81 3.70
N VAL A 187 7.31 20.09 4.90
CA VAL A 187 7.68 21.46 5.31
C VAL A 187 8.79 22.01 4.40
N VAL A 188 9.76 21.18 4.02
CA VAL A 188 10.83 21.60 3.08
C VAL A 188 10.28 21.84 1.68
N VAL A 189 9.31 21.04 1.23
CA VAL A 189 8.70 21.16 -0.12
C VAL A 189 7.72 22.33 -0.19
N ASN A 190 6.97 22.61 0.88
CA ASN A 190 6.00 23.72 0.95
C ASN A 190 6.62 25.03 1.50
N GLY A 191 7.92 25.05 1.76
CA GLY A 191 8.63 26.25 2.25
C GLY A 191 8.67 27.37 1.19
N ASP A 192 8.94 28.61 1.64
CA ASP A 192 8.96 29.83 0.82
C ASP A 192 9.87 29.78 -0.42
N ASN A 193 10.73 28.79 -0.53
CA ASN A 193 11.66 28.62 -1.64
C ASN A 193 11.15 27.60 -2.67
N GLN A 194 10.19 28.02 -3.50
CA GLN A 194 9.61 27.18 -4.56
C GLN A 194 10.64 26.52 -5.48
N ALA A 195 11.79 27.16 -5.71
CA ALA A 195 12.85 26.62 -6.55
C ALA A 195 13.52 25.39 -5.90
N ALA A 196 13.80 25.44 -4.60
CA ALA A 196 14.36 24.31 -3.86
C ALA A 196 13.37 23.15 -3.76
N SER A 197 12.10 23.45 -3.53
CA SER A 197 11.01 22.48 -3.45
C SER A 197 10.84 21.71 -4.77
N THR A 198 10.75 22.43 -5.88
CA THR A 198 10.62 21.84 -7.23
C THR A 198 11.86 21.03 -7.60
N PHE A 199 13.06 21.50 -7.21
CA PHE A 199 14.30 20.77 -7.46
C PHE A 199 14.35 19.44 -6.70
N ILE A 200 14.03 19.45 -5.40
CA ILE A 200 14.02 18.23 -4.56
C ILE A 200 12.98 17.24 -5.07
N PHE A 201 11.77 17.73 -5.36
CA PHE A 201 10.70 16.89 -5.93
C PHE A 201 11.13 16.22 -7.22
N GLY A 202 11.63 16.99 -8.19
CA GLY A 202 12.05 16.47 -9.49
C GLY A 202 13.28 15.55 -9.40
N LEU A 203 14.18 15.79 -8.45
CA LEU A 203 15.36 14.93 -8.22
C LEU A 203 14.95 13.57 -7.69
N VAL A 204 14.07 13.53 -6.68
CA VAL A 204 13.57 12.27 -6.09
C VAL A 204 12.71 11.52 -7.12
N GLU A 205 11.82 12.19 -7.82
CA GLU A 205 11.01 11.60 -8.88
C GLU A 205 11.88 10.93 -9.93
N ARG A 206 12.89 11.64 -10.46
CA ARG A 206 13.79 11.11 -11.48
C ARG A 206 14.67 9.97 -10.98
N ALA A 207 15.09 10.00 -9.70
CA ALA A 207 15.83 8.90 -9.08
C ALA A 207 14.97 7.62 -8.94
N LEU A 208 13.64 7.76 -8.82
CA LEU A 208 12.70 6.65 -8.70
C LEU A 208 12.26 6.08 -10.06
N ILE A 209 12.41 6.81 -11.17
CA ILE A 209 12.03 6.35 -12.52
C ILE A 209 12.70 5.03 -12.91
N PRO A 210 14.04 4.84 -12.76
CA PRO A 210 14.69 3.59 -13.13
C PRO A 210 14.21 2.39 -12.33
N LEU A 211 13.64 2.64 -11.14
CA LEU A 211 13.11 1.63 -10.24
C LEU A 211 11.62 1.34 -10.49
N GLY A 212 10.94 2.14 -11.34
CA GLY A 212 9.50 2.08 -11.56
C GLY A 212 8.67 2.54 -10.34
N LEU A 213 9.30 3.17 -9.35
CA LEU A 213 8.68 3.58 -8.09
C LEU A 213 8.16 5.04 -8.10
N HIS A 214 8.41 5.81 -9.17
CA HIS A 214 7.97 7.19 -9.31
C HIS A 214 6.45 7.34 -9.19
N HIS A 215 5.68 6.32 -9.58
CA HIS A 215 4.22 6.29 -9.42
C HIS A 215 3.74 6.21 -7.97
N ILE A 216 4.56 5.75 -7.03
CA ILE A 216 4.24 5.76 -5.58
C ILE A 216 4.45 7.15 -5.01
N TRP A 217 5.46 7.86 -5.53
CA TRP A 217 5.80 9.22 -5.12
C TRP A 217 4.70 10.22 -5.44
N TYR A 218 4.14 10.14 -6.64
CA TYR A 218 3.10 11.05 -7.14
C TYR A 218 1.83 11.11 -6.26
N PRO A 219 1.15 10.00 -5.96
CA PRO A 219 -0.07 10.03 -5.16
C PRO A 219 0.18 10.50 -3.73
N SER A 220 1.32 10.14 -3.14
CA SER A 220 1.65 10.55 -1.77
C SER A 220 1.78 12.07 -1.64
N PHE A 221 2.23 12.75 -2.69
CA PHE A 221 2.31 14.21 -2.72
C PHE A 221 0.97 14.86 -3.07
N TRP A 222 0.26 14.36 -4.07
CA TRP A 222 -1.02 14.93 -4.51
C TRP A 222 -2.12 14.83 -3.47
N TYR A 223 -2.17 13.73 -2.72
CA TYR A 223 -3.18 13.52 -1.67
C TYR A 223 -2.78 14.05 -0.29
N SER A 224 -1.49 14.27 -0.05
CA SER A 224 -1.01 14.85 1.21
C SER A 224 -0.79 16.36 1.14
N PHE A 225 -0.67 16.94 -0.06
CA PHE A 225 -0.28 18.34 -0.27
C PHE A 225 -1.18 19.08 -1.26
N GLY A 226 -2.30 18.49 -1.67
CA GLY A 226 -3.19 19.00 -2.73
C GLY A 226 -4.38 19.80 -2.26
N ASP A 227 -4.30 20.47 -1.07
CA ASP A 227 -5.27 21.48 -0.62
C ASP A 227 -4.64 22.88 -0.67
#